data_b903f260190230f7273f8789ec9df78c
#
_entry.id   b903f260190230f7273f8789ec9df78c
#
_cell.length_a   1.000
_cell.length_b   1.000
_cell.length_c   1.000
_cell.angle_alpha   90.00
_cell.angle_beta   90.00
_cell.angle_gamma   90.00
#
_symmetry.space_group_name_H-M   'P 1'
#
loop_
_entity.id
_entity.type
_entity.pdbx_description
1 polymer ?
#
loop_
_entity_poly.entity_id
_entity_poly.type
_entity_poly.pdbx_seq_one_letter_code
_entity_poly.pdbx_strand_id
1 'polypeptide(L)'
;MMKRDECFRVLARHITGEAVVATYSSAVDWVEVAPRVLNYTSIGAMGLDSSHGLGLALGRPDKRVVVLQGDGSLLMNLGCLVTIAEVAPKNLIHFVVQNRTYEANGGHPIPQPNVDFASVARAAGYAAVYDFADLGAFTQQVAHVLEQDGPVFATLHVEPSKPLIYDYPSLYDPAKRKAFKAAWMTK
;
A
#
# COMPACT_ATOMS: atom_id res chain seq x y z
N MET A 1 0.95 19.57 -0.49
CA MET A 1 0.71 18.11 -0.51
C MET A 1 1.83 17.46 -1.29
N MET A 2 2.15 16.22 -0.95
CA MET A 2 3.20 15.44 -1.63
C MET A 2 2.71 14.94 -3.01
N LYS A 3 3.64 14.44 -3.84
CA LYS A 3 3.30 13.66 -5.04
C LYS A 3 3.51 12.17 -4.76
N ARG A 4 2.59 11.33 -5.24
CA ARG A 4 2.63 9.87 -5.00
C ARG A 4 3.92 9.24 -5.52
N ASP A 5 4.33 9.59 -6.73
CA ASP A 5 5.55 9.08 -7.35
C ASP A 5 6.82 9.49 -6.59
N GLU A 6 6.87 10.71 -6.02
CA GLU A 6 7.96 11.16 -5.17
C GLU A 6 8.02 10.34 -3.86
N CYS A 7 6.87 10.12 -3.21
CA CYS A 7 6.78 9.25 -2.04
C CYS A 7 7.26 7.82 -2.37
N PHE A 8 6.86 7.29 -3.51
CA PHE A 8 7.27 5.94 -3.93
C PHE A 8 8.76 5.86 -4.28
N ARG A 9 9.37 6.89 -4.88
CA ARG A 9 10.83 6.95 -5.06
C ARG A 9 11.59 6.97 -3.73
N VAL A 10 11.06 7.66 -2.72
CA VAL A 10 11.63 7.62 -1.37
C VAL A 10 11.53 6.21 -0.80
N LEU A 11 10.33 5.63 -0.81
CA LEU A 11 10.08 4.28 -0.29
C LEU A 11 10.94 3.21 -0.99
N ALA A 12 11.08 3.29 -2.32
CA ALA A 12 11.82 2.32 -3.12
C ALA A 12 13.31 2.20 -2.74
N ARG A 13 13.90 3.24 -2.16
CA ARG A 13 15.29 3.22 -1.69
C ARG A 13 15.49 2.31 -0.47
N HIS A 14 14.41 2.00 0.24
CA HIS A 14 14.42 1.21 1.46
C HIS A 14 13.80 -0.18 1.28
N ILE A 15 13.09 -0.43 0.17
CA ILE A 15 12.48 -1.72 -0.14
C ILE A 15 13.48 -2.61 -0.87
N THR A 16 13.89 -3.71 -0.24
CA THR A 16 14.89 -4.66 -0.75
C THR A 16 14.35 -6.06 -0.95
N GLY A 17 13.86 -6.72 0.10
CA GLY A 17 13.36 -8.09 0.12
C GLY A 17 11.87 -8.24 0.40
N GLU A 18 11.18 -7.16 0.69
CA GLU A 18 9.76 -7.13 1.03
C GLU A 18 8.87 -7.43 -0.18
N ALA A 19 7.75 -8.10 0.04
CA ALA A 19 6.68 -8.14 -0.95
C ALA A 19 5.92 -6.81 -0.90
N VAL A 20 5.63 -6.25 -2.06
CA VAL A 20 4.80 -5.04 -2.17
C VAL A 20 3.50 -5.39 -2.87
N VAL A 21 2.38 -5.19 -2.16
CA VAL A 21 1.03 -5.33 -2.69
C VAL A 21 0.51 -3.94 -3.04
N ALA A 22 0.19 -3.70 -4.29
CA ALA A 22 -0.32 -2.41 -4.73
C ALA A 22 -1.53 -2.57 -5.65
N THR A 23 -2.45 -1.59 -5.62
CA THR A 23 -3.66 -1.63 -6.42
C THR A 23 -3.81 -0.39 -7.30
N TYR A 24 -4.42 -0.55 -8.47
CA TYR A 24 -4.78 0.51 -9.43
C TYR A 24 -3.67 1.57 -9.63
N SER A 25 -3.96 2.84 -9.35
CA SER A 25 -3.02 3.95 -9.56
C SER A 25 -1.71 3.76 -8.78
N SER A 26 -1.80 3.24 -7.54
CA SER A 26 -0.60 2.92 -6.76
C SER A 26 0.22 1.80 -7.41
N ALA A 27 -0.43 0.80 -8.03
CA ALA A 27 0.28 -0.29 -8.71
C ALA A 27 1.01 0.22 -9.97
N VAL A 28 0.37 1.10 -10.75
CA VAL A 28 0.99 1.67 -11.96
C VAL A 28 2.25 2.46 -11.58
N ASP A 29 2.12 3.43 -10.67
CA ASP A 29 3.26 4.26 -10.27
C ASP A 29 4.35 3.45 -9.56
N TRP A 30 3.97 2.46 -8.74
CA TRP A 30 4.95 1.64 -8.04
C TRP A 30 5.77 0.75 -8.99
N VAL A 31 5.12 0.10 -9.95
CA VAL A 31 5.83 -0.76 -10.93
C VAL A 31 6.75 0.05 -11.83
N GLU A 32 6.40 1.31 -12.14
CA GLU A 32 7.26 2.22 -12.88
C GLU A 32 8.50 2.63 -12.07
N VAL A 33 8.30 2.99 -10.79
CA VAL A 33 9.37 3.46 -9.89
C VAL A 33 10.29 2.31 -9.45
N ALA A 34 9.72 1.14 -9.16
CA ALA A 34 10.44 0.00 -8.58
C ALA A 34 10.01 -1.32 -9.23
N PRO A 35 10.46 -1.59 -10.47
CA PRO A 35 10.15 -2.86 -11.15
C PRO A 35 10.88 -4.02 -10.46
N ARG A 36 10.12 -4.92 -9.81
CA ARG A 36 10.64 -6.05 -9.01
C ARG A 36 9.77 -7.28 -9.16
N VAL A 37 10.37 -8.46 -8.97
CA VAL A 37 9.63 -9.73 -8.96
C VAL A 37 8.67 -9.86 -7.76
N LEU A 38 9.00 -9.24 -6.62
CA LEU A 38 8.18 -9.23 -5.40
C LEU A 38 7.09 -8.14 -5.39
N ASN A 39 6.71 -7.61 -6.54
CA ASN A 39 5.54 -6.77 -6.68
C ASN A 39 4.30 -7.63 -7.00
N TYR A 40 3.28 -7.54 -6.14
CA TYR A 40 1.97 -8.14 -6.36
C TYR A 40 0.96 -7.06 -6.74
N THR A 41 0.58 -7.01 -8.01
CA THR A 41 -0.44 -6.05 -8.48
C THR A 41 -1.83 -6.63 -8.27
N SER A 42 -2.62 -5.98 -7.41
CA SER A 42 -4.00 -6.38 -7.07
C SER A 42 -5.00 -5.57 -7.90
N ILE A 43 -5.00 -5.76 -9.23
CA ILE A 43 -5.92 -5.08 -10.13
C ILE A 43 -7.23 -5.88 -10.23
N GLY A 44 -8.36 -5.18 -10.38
CA GLY A 44 -9.69 -5.80 -10.46
C GLY A 44 -10.30 -6.17 -9.11
N ALA A 45 -9.60 -5.86 -8.01
CA ALA A 45 -10.02 -6.19 -6.64
C ALA A 45 -9.83 -4.98 -5.73
N MET A 46 -10.45 -3.82 -6.07
CA MET A 46 -10.43 -2.62 -5.23
C MET A 46 -11.00 -2.96 -3.85
N GLY A 47 -10.31 -2.55 -2.78
CA GLY A 47 -10.67 -2.86 -1.40
C GLY A 47 -10.06 -4.14 -0.83
N LEU A 48 -9.37 -4.98 -1.64
CA LEU A 48 -8.84 -6.27 -1.19
C LEU A 48 -7.31 -6.32 -1.05
N ASP A 49 -6.59 -5.29 -1.41
CA ASP A 49 -5.13 -5.20 -1.34
C ASP A 49 -4.58 -5.41 0.09
N SER A 50 -5.18 -4.78 1.09
CA SER A 50 -4.82 -5.00 2.49
C SER A 50 -5.11 -6.43 2.96
N SER A 51 -6.21 -7.04 2.51
CA SER A 51 -6.52 -8.45 2.78
C SER A 51 -5.54 -9.40 2.10
N HIS A 52 -5.10 -9.11 0.86
CA HIS A 52 -4.02 -9.85 0.19
C HIS A 52 -2.69 -9.70 0.95
N GLY A 53 -2.37 -8.47 1.39
CA GLY A 53 -1.18 -8.21 2.20
C GLY A 53 -1.19 -9.00 3.51
N LEU A 54 -2.33 -9.04 4.21
CA LEU A 54 -2.51 -9.85 5.41
C LEU A 54 -2.26 -11.34 5.14
N GLY A 55 -2.84 -11.87 4.06
CA GLY A 55 -2.65 -13.28 3.69
C GLY A 55 -1.18 -13.63 3.40
N LEU A 56 -0.44 -12.74 2.73
CA LEU A 56 0.99 -12.92 2.49
C LEU A 56 1.80 -12.84 3.79
N ALA A 57 1.48 -11.89 4.68
CA ALA A 57 2.16 -11.71 5.95
C ALA A 57 1.98 -12.93 6.87
N LEU A 58 0.78 -13.50 6.92
CA LEU A 58 0.50 -14.72 7.69
C LEU A 58 1.19 -15.95 7.09
N GLY A 59 1.25 -16.04 5.76
CA GLY A 59 1.90 -17.15 5.07
C GLY A 59 3.43 -17.16 5.20
N ARG A 60 4.06 -16.01 5.45
CA ARG A 60 5.51 -15.84 5.60
C ARG A 60 5.81 -14.81 6.70
N PRO A 61 5.70 -15.21 7.97
CA PRO A 61 5.98 -14.31 9.10
C PRO A 61 7.46 -13.89 9.20
N ASP A 62 8.33 -14.57 8.50
CA ASP A 62 9.75 -14.27 8.36
C ASP A 62 10.06 -13.16 7.33
N LYS A 63 9.10 -12.76 6.52
CA LYS A 63 9.26 -11.74 5.45
C LYS A 63 8.30 -10.59 5.64
N ARG A 64 8.76 -9.38 5.40
CA ARG A 64 7.90 -8.19 5.48
C ARG A 64 7.03 -8.04 4.24
N VAL A 65 5.83 -7.52 4.46
CA VAL A 65 4.85 -7.20 3.43
C VAL A 65 4.48 -5.72 3.55
N VAL A 66 4.59 -5.01 2.45
CA VAL A 66 4.18 -3.61 2.32
C VAL A 66 2.95 -3.54 1.44
N VAL A 67 1.89 -2.87 1.92
CA VAL A 67 0.67 -2.60 1.15
C VAL A 67 0.65 -1.13 0.75
N LEU A 68 0.42 -0.84 -0.52
CA LEU A 68 0.25 0.50 -1.08
C LEU A 68 -1.19 0.66 -1.57
N GLN A 69 -2.08 1.04 -0.67
CA GLN A 69 -3.52 1.15 -0.91
C GLN A 69 -3.94 2.60 -1.15
N GLY A 70 -4.86 2.83 -2.09
CA GLY A 70 -5.51 4.13 -2.22
C GLY A 70 -6.61 4.32 -1.16
N ASP A 71 -6.89 5.55 -0.79
CA ASP A 71 -7.95 5.91 0.16
C ASP A 71 -9.34 5.44 -0.28
N GLY A 72 -9.68 5.59 -1.55
CA GLY A 72 -10.92 5.06 -2.11
C GLY A 72 -11.00 3.53 -2.07
N SER A 73 -9.85 2.85 -2.24
CA SER A 73 -9.77 1.40 -2.08
C SER A 73 -10.00 0.98 -0.62
N LEU A 74 -9.39 1.68 0.33
CA LEU A 74 -9.59 1.42 1.75
C LEU A 74 -11.05 1.61 2.16
N LEU A 75 -11.72 2.66 1.69
CA LEU A 75 -13.13 2.90 2.01
C LEU A 75 -14.06 1.80 1.53
N MET A 76 -13.73 1.08 0.46
CA MET A 76 -14.53 -0.06 -0.01
C MET A 76 -14.50 -1.26 0.95
N ASN A 77 -13.49 -1.34 1.81
CA ASN A 77 -13.35 -2.43 2.78
C ASN A 77 -12.71 -1.93 4.08
N LEU A 78 -13.25 -0.84 4.63
CA LEU A 78 -12.68 -0.19 5.83
C LEU A 78 -12.61 -1.15 7.03
N GLY A 79 -13.54 -2.12 7.12
CA GLY A 79 -13.55 -3.14 8.18
C GLY A 79 -12.31 -4.03 8.22
N CYS A 80 -11.53 -4.10 7.12
CA CYS A 80 -10.27 -4.86 7.11
C CYS A 80 -9.25 -4.36 8.14
N LEU A 81 -9.30 -3.08 8.53
CA LEU A 81 -8.43 -2.52 9.57
C LEU A 81 -8.63 -3.22 10.91
N VAL A 82 -9.89 -3.51 11.27
CA VAL A 82 -10.22 -4.24 12.51
C VAL A 82 -9.70 -5.67 12.47
N THR A 83 -9.87 -6.34 11.33
CA THR A 83 -9.36 -7.71 11.12
C THR A 83 -7.83 -7.76 11.22
N ILE A 84 -7.13 -6.81 10.57
CA ILE A 84 -5.67 -6.75 10.61
C ILE A 84 -5.17 -6.46 12.02
N ALA A 85 -5.82 -5.54 12.73
CA ALA A 85 -5.45 -5.21 14.11
C ALA A 85 -5.65 -6.41 15.06
N GLU A 86 -6.74 -7.16 14.93
CA GLU A 86 -7.00 -8.36 15.73
C GLU A 86 -5.97 -9.46 15.48
N VAL A 87 -5.61 -9.69 14.21
CA VAL A 87 -4.58 -10.69 13.84
C VAL A 87 -3.18 -10.25 14.24
N ALA A 88 -2.93 -8.95 14.32
CA ALA A 88 -1.69 -8.31 14.73
C ALA A 88 -0.41 -8.86 14.06
N PRO A 89 -0.33 -8.92 12.71
CA PRO A 89 0.85 -9.43 12.00
C PRO A 89 2.03 -8.47 12.17
N LYS A 90 3.11 -8.93 12.80
CA LYS A 90 4.30 -8.09 13.07
C LYS A 90 5.05 -7.62 11.82
N ASN A 91 4.83 -8.28 10.71
CA ASN A 91 5.54 -8.08 9.45
C ASN A 91 4.72 -7.33 8.38
N LEU A 92 3.58 -6.71 8.74
CA LEU A 92 2.72 -5.97 7.82
C LEU A 92 2.84 -4.46 8.01
N ILE A 93 3.13 -3.75 6.91
CA ILE A 93 3.19 -2.30 6.85
C ILE A 93 2.20 -1.83 5.78
N HIS A 94 1.24 -1.01 6.19
CA HIS A 94 0.11 -0.58 5.39
C HIS A 94 0.18 0.94 5.13
N PHE A 95 0.63 1.33 3.94
CA PHE A 95 0.57 2.72 3.49
C PHE A 95 -0.76 2.98 2.78
N VAL A 96 -1.43 4.06 3.16
CA VAL A 96 -2.62 4.56 2.48
C VAL A 96 -2.32 5.88 1.80
N VAL A 97 -2.44 5.89 0.48
CA VAL A 97 -2.24 7.07 -0.36
C VAL A 97 -3.56 7.84 -0.42
N GLN A 98 -3.64 8.92 0.33
CA GLN A 98 -4.83 9.76 0.43
C GLN A 98 -4.76 10.92 -0.57
N ASN A 99 -5.38 10.74 -1.72
CA ASN A 99 -5.53 11.75 -2.76
C ASN A 99 -6.96 12.33 -2.83
N ARG A 100 -7.87 11.84 -1.99
CA ARG A 100 -9.27 12.27 -1.84
C ARG A 100 -10.15 11.98 -3.05
N THR A 101 -9.70 11.13 -3.98
CA THR A 101 -10.43 10.82 -5.21
C THR A 101 -10.36 9.36 -5.60
N TYR A 102 -11.39 8.89 -6.32
CA TYR A 102 -11.38 7.62 -7.04
C TYR A 102 -10.70 7.82 -8.42
N GLU A 103 -9.38 7.96 -8.46
CA GLU A 103 -8.63 8.19 -9.71
C GLU A 103 -8.92 7.13 -10.78
N ALA A 104 -8.99 5.85 -10.40
CA ALA A 104 -9.27 4.76 -11.33
C ALA A 104 -10.66 4.84 -11.99
N ASN A 105 -11.58 5.61 -11.41
CA ASN A 105 -12.96 5.77 -11.86
C ASN A 105 -13.28 7.21 -12.24
N GLY A 106 -12.35 7.91 -12.86
CA GLY A 106 -12.58 9.26 -13.40
C GLY A 106 -12.34 10.40 -12.43
N GLY A 107 -11.69 10.15 -11.29
CA GLY A 107 -11.28 11.22 -10.36
C GLY A 107 -12.41 11.82 -9.52
N HIS A 108 -13.53 11.10 -9.37
CA HIS A 108 -14.62 11.55 -8.50
C HIS A 108 -14.17 11.63 -7.04
N PRO A 109 -14.64 12.60 -6.25
CA PRO A 109 -14.35 12.69 -4.83
C PRO A 109 -14.76 11.40 -4.10
N ILE A 110 -13.95 10.97 -3.14
CA ILE A 110 -14.36 9.92 -2.20
C ILE A 110 -15.40 10.49 -1.20
N PRO A 111 -16.25 9.65 -0.61
CA PRO A 111 -17.06 10.06 0.53
C PRO A 111 -16.18 10.60 1.65
N GLN A 112 -16.53 11.76 2.21
CA GLN A 112 -15.76 12.45 3.24
C GLN A 112 -14.26 12.56 2.88
N PRO A 113 -13.88 13.45 1.94
CA PRO A 113 -12.49 13.55 1.45
C PRO A 113 -11.45 13.88 2.52
N ASN A 114 -11.87 14.36 3.68
CA ASN A 114 -11.01 14.72 4.81
C ASN A 114 -11.07 13.72 5.97
N VAL A 115 -11.49 12.47 5.72
CA VAL A 115 -11.46 11.43 6.75
C VAL A 115 -10.04 11.25 7.29
N ASP A 116 -9.91 11.17 8.61
CA ASP A 116 -8.65 10.89 9.30
C ASP A 116 -8.45 9.37 9.39
N PHE A 117 -7.84 8.80 8.34
CA PHE A 117 -7.55 7.37 8.31
C PHE A 117 -6.56 6.93 9.38
N ALA A 118 -5.63 7.80 9.76
CA ALA A 118 -4.67 7.52 10.83
C ALA A 118 -5.40 7.32 12.17
N SER A 119 -6.37 8.18 12.49
CA SER A 119 -7.19 8.00 13.69
C SER A 119 -8.08 6.76 13.62
N VAL A 120 -8.62 6.41 12.45
CA VAL A 120 -9.39 5.17 12.27
C VAL A 120 -8.50 3.94 12.51
N ALA A 121 -7.30 3.90 11.95
CA ALA A 121 -6.36 2.80 12.16
C ALA A 121 -5.92 2.68 13.63
N ARG A 122 -5.69 3.81 14.28
CA ARG A 122 -5.37 3.86 15.73
C ARG A 122 -6.51 3.31 16.57
N ALA A 123 -7.74 3.71 16.27
CA ALA A 123 -8.94 3.21 16.95
C ALA A 123 -9.21 1.72 16.67
N ALA A 124 -8.82 1.22 15.49
CA ALA A 124 -8.89 -0.20 15.16
C ALA A 124 -7.86 -1.06 15.91
N GLY A 125 -6.77 -0.47 16.44
CA GLY A 125 -5.76 -1.19 17.22
C GLY A 125 -4.45 -1.48 16.50
N TYR A 126 -4.09 -0.73 15.44
CA TYR A 126 -2.76 -0.85 14.83
C TYR A 126 -1.65 -0.50 15.84
N ALA A 127 -0.56 -1.25 15.80
CA ALA A 127 0.54 -1.13 16.77
C ALA A 127 1.31 0.20 16.65
N ALA A 128 1.46 0.70 15.42
CA ALA A 128 2.05 2.00 15.15
C ALA A 128 1.29 2.70 14.00
N VAL A 129 1.10 4.02 14.14
CA VAL A 129 0.32 4.81 13.18
C VAL A 129 1.03 6.13 12.90
N TYR A 130 1.25 6.39 11.62
CA TYR A 130 1.91 7.59 11.10
C TYR A 130 0.99 8.36 10.15
N ASP A 131 1.25 9.66 10.01
CA ASP A 131 0.49 10.53 9.12
C ASP A 131 1.45 11.57 8.51
N PHE A 132 1.65 11.51 7.19
CA PHE A 132 2.63 12.30 6.47
C PHE A 132 1.98 13.23 5.45
N ALA A 133 2.17 14.53 5.63
CA ALA A 133 1.76 15.58 4.69
C ALA A 133 2.97 16.31 4.05
N ASP A 134 4.19 16.00 4.52
CA ASP A 134 5.46 16.60 4.07
C ASP A 134 6.46 15.52 3.63
N LEU A 135 7.03 15.69 2.44
CA LEU A 135 7.97 14.71 1.86
C LEU A 135 9.28 14.61 2.63
N GLY A 136 9.74 15.72 3.21
CA GLY A 136 10.97 15.73 4.02
C GLY A 136 10.79 14.93 5.30
N ALA A 137 9.66 15.12 6.01
CA ALA A 137 9.32 14.36 7.20
C ALA A 137 9.17 12.86 6.86
N PHE A 138 8.50 12.52 5.75
CA PHE A 138 8.40 11.14 5.28
C PHE A 138 9.79 10.55 4.98
N THR A 139 10.64 11.28 4.26
CA THR A 139 12.00 10.82 3.91
C THR A 139 12.84 10.52 5.15
N GLN A 140 12.72 11.33 6.21
CA GLN A 140 13.47 11.14 7.45
C GLN A 140 12.99 9.95 8.27
N GLN A 141 11.70 9.57 8.16
CA GLN A 141 11.08 8.57 9.03
C GLN A 141 10.79 7.23 8.35
N VAL A 142 10.78 7.15 7.02
CA VAL A 142 10.36 5.95 6.30
C VAL A 142 11.17 4.71 6.67
N ALA A 143 12.48 4.82 6.87
CA ALA A 143 13.31 3.70 7.32
C ALA A 143 12.81 3.16 8.67
N HIS A 144 12.59 4.05 9.63
CA HIS A 144 12.05 3.69 10.94
C HIS A 144 10.66 3.05 10.84
N VAL A 145 9.77 3.61 10.01
CA VAL A 145 8.42 3.03 9.76
C VAL A 145 8.51 1.59 9.25
N LEU A 146 9.46 1.33 8.33
CA LEU A 146 9.66 0.00 7.75
C LEU A 146 10.28 -1.01 8.72
N GLU A 147 10.99 -0.56 9.74
CA GLU A 147 11.64 -1.41 10.76
C GLU A 147 10.72 -1.78 11.92
N GLN A 148 9.60 -1.05 12.11
CA GLN A 148 8.67 -1.29 13.21
C GLN A 148 8.04 -2.68 13.16
N ASP A 149 7.78 -3.24 14.34
CA ASP A 149 6.87 -4.38 14.47
C ASP A 149 5.43 -3.93 14.18
N GLY A 150 4.77 -4.63 13.26
CA GLY A 150 3.43 -4.31 12.80
C GLY A 150 2.29 -4.85 13.69
N PRO A 151 1.06 -4.62 13.25
CA PRO A 151 0.70 -3.93 12.03
C PRO A 151 0.99 -2.43 12.11
N VAL A 152 1.71 -1.91 11.12
CA VAL A 152 2.00 -0.48 11.00
C VAL A 152 1.06 0.13 9.97
N PHE A 153 0.52 1.31 10.26
CA PHE A 153 -0.28 2.10 9.33
C PHE A 153 0.37 3.45 9.07
N ALA A 154 0.36 3.90 7.84
CA ALA A 154 0.85 5.23 7.50
C ALA A 154 -0.01 5.87 6.41
N THR A 155 -0.58 7.05 6.67
CA THR A 155 -1.23 7.87 5.65
C THR A 155 -0.19 8.73 4.93
N LEU A 156 -0.27 8.76 3.60
CA LEU A 156 0.49 9.66 2.74
C LEU A 156 -0.48 10.64 2.08
N HIS A 157 -0.51 11.90 2.52
CA HIS A 157 -1.35 12.95 1.92
C HIS A 157 -0.72 13.44 0.62
N VAL A 158 -1.34 13.08 -0.50
CA VAL A 158 -0.84 13.42 -1.83
C VAL A 158 -1.87 14.23 -2.62
N GLU A 159 -1.39 14.98 -3.61
CA GLU A 159 -2.26 15.59 -4.60
C GLU A 159 -2.83 14.52 -5.57
N PRO A 160 -4.04 14.71 -6.12
CA PRO A 160 -4.55 13.87 -7.19
C PRO A 160 -3.59 13.87 -8.37
N SER A 161 -3.34 12.70 -8.96
CA SER A 161 -2.49 12.61 -10.16
C SER A 161 -3.30 12.89 -11.44
N LYS A 162 -2.58 13.08 -12.54
CA LYS A 162 -3.21 13.06 -13.87
C LYS A 162 -3.78 11.67 -14.15
N PRO A 163 -4.80 11.55 -15.02
CA PRO A 163 -5.32 10.25 -15.43
C PRO A 163 -4.20 9.33 -15.91
N LEU A 164 -4.14 8.12 -15.36
CA LEU A 164 -3.16 7.11 -15.69
C LEU A 164 -3.67 6.20 -16.81
N ILE A 165 -2.76 5.74 -17.66
CA ILE A 165 -3.04 4.70 -18.63
C ILE A 165 -2.72 3.35 -17.98
N TYR A 166 -3.72 2.46 -17.91
CA TYR A 166 -3.56 1.13 -17.35
C TYR A 166 -3.21 0.13 -18.45
N ASP A 167 -1.98 -0.36 -18.43
CA ASP A 167 -1.59 -1.53 -19.23
C ASP A 167 -2.10 -2.82 -18.55
N TYR A 168 -3.40 -3.08 -18.68
CA TYR A 168 -4.03 -4.24 -18.10
C TYR A 168 -3.37 -5.57 -18.49
N PRO A 169 -2.99 -5.83 -19.76
CA PRO A 169 -2.26 -7.04 -20.13
C PRO A 169 -1.01 -7.26 -19.28
N SER A 170 -0.19 -6.22 -19.09
CA SER A 170 1.02 -6.31 -18.27
C SER A 170 0.70 -6.47 -16.77
N LEU A 171 -0.34 -5.79 -16.26
CA LEU A 171 -0.73 -5.85 -14.86
C LEU A 171 -1.35 -7.19 -14.47
N TYR A 172 -2.03 -7.87 -15.42
CA TYR A 172 -2.64 -9.19 -15.21
C TYR A 172 -1.76 -10.36 -15.66
N ASP A 173 -0.54 -10.13 -16.10
CA ASP A 173 0.32 -11.17 -16.66
C ASP A 173 0.48 -12.37 -15.72
N PRO A 174 -0.01 -13.57 -16.09
CA PRO A 174 0.12 -14.78 -15.27
C PRO A 174 1.56 -15.17 -15.00
N ALA A 175 2.50 -14.84 -15.92
CA ALA A 175 3.92 -15.13 -15.74
C ALA A 175 4.51 -14.33 -14.60
N LYS A 176 4.14 -13.05 -14.43
CA LYS A 176 4.54 -12.22 -13.30
C LYS A 176 4.02 -12.80 -11.97
N ARG A 177 2.77 -13.27 -11.93
CA ARG A 177 2.21 -13.92 -10.73
C ARG A 177 2.92 -15.22 -10.38
N LYS A 178 3.27 -16.03 -11.39
CA LYS A 178 4.04 -17.26 -11.21
C LYS A 178 5.45 -16.96 -10.69
N ALA A 179 6.13 -15.97 -11.26
CA ALA A 179 7.44 -15.51 -10.82
C ALA A 179 7.40 -14.97 -9.38
N PHE A 180 6.41 -14.13 -9.05
CA PHE A 180 6.19 -13.64 -7.69
C PHE A 180 6.05 -14.81 -6.70
N LYS A 181 5.15 -15.78 -7.00
CA LYS A 181 4.93 -16.94 -6.15
C LYS A 181 6.23 -17.72 -5.92
N ALA A 182 6.99 -17.99 -6.98
CA ALA A 182 8.27 -18.70 -6.87
C ALA A 182 9.27 -17.96 -5.98
N ALA A 183 9.46 -16.65 -6.19
CA ALA A 183 10.36 -15.81 -5.40
C ALA A 183 9.90 -15.67 -3.93
N TRP A 184 8.58 -15.56 -3.70
CA TRP A 184 8.02 -15.45 -2.35
C TRP A 184 8.21 -16.72 -1.53
N MET A 185 8.12 -17.90 -2.17
CA MET A 185 8.28 -19.21 -1.51
C MET A 185 9.74 -19.60 -1.29
N THR A 186 10.70 -18.91 -1.88
CA THR A 186 12.14 -19.15 -1.64
C THR A 186 12.50 -18.81 -0.19
N LYS A 187 13.34 -19.67 0.43
CA LYS A 187 13.86 -19.46 1.79
C LYS A 187 14.82 -18.29 1.83
#